data_44a45775120d2d9630e38ba8b5a2b608
#
_entry.id   44a45775120d2d9630e38ba8b5a2b608
#
_cell.length_a   1.000
_cell.length_b   1.000
_cell.length_c   1.000
_cell.angle_alpha   90.00
_cell.angle_beta   90.00
_cell.angle_gamma   90.00
#
_symmetry.space_group_name_H-M   'P 1'
#
loop_
_entity.id
_entity.type
_entity.pdbx_description
1 polymer ?
#
loop_
_entity_poly.entity_id
_entity_poly.type
_entity_poly.pdbx_seq_one_letter_code
_entity_poly.pdbx_strand_id
1 'polypeptide(L)'
;MIRILILSLLVNFWAANAQPADHRQWTDVLQEYVLENGAVDYKGLQNNKSGLESYLKLLSANAPNDEWSIDAKKAYWINAYNAFTIQLILKNYPLKSIKDLKRPWGLSFIKIDGGKIALNTIEHEILRPMGDPRIHFAIVCASKSCPKLLNYAYESETLDQQLDHVAKMFINDPSRNSISQSTAKISKIFKWYKTDFPKSEAFIAFLNNYSTIKILAKAEIDYLNYSWNLNE
;
A
#
# COMPACT_ATOMS: atom_id res chain seq x y z
N MET A 1 -28.80 64.76 -16.16
CA MET A 1 -27.76 64.02 -15.45
C MET A 1 -28.19 62.59 -15.22
N ILE A 2 -27.69 61.65 -16.05
CA ILE A 2 -28.03 60.21 -15.96
C ILE A 2 -27.00 59.55 -15.02
N ARG A 3 -27.46 59.00 -13.89
CA ARG A 3 -26.63 58.23 -12.96
C ARG A 3 -26.61 56.77 -13.46
N ILE A 4 -25.44 56.33 -13.95
CA ILE A 4 -25.19 54.93 -14.29
C ILE A 4 -24.86 54.20 -12.99
N LEU A 5 -25.72 53.29 -12.53
CA LEU A 5 -25.42 52.35 -11.44
C LEU A 5 -24.61 51.17 -12.04
N ILE A 6 -23.33 51.10 -11.67
CA ILE A 6 -22.52 49.95 -11.99
C ILE A 6 -22.76 48.89 -10.92
N LEU A 7 -23.50 47.84 -11.30
CA LEU A 7 -23.74 46.63 -10.47
C LEU A 7 -22.51 45.72 -10.61
N SER A 8 -21.63 45.73 -9.61
CA SER A 8 -20.48 44.81 -9.56
C SER A 8 -20.99 43.41 -9.16
N LEU A 9 -21.08 42.49 -10.12
CA LEU A 9 -21.26 41.06 -9.84
C LEU A 9 -19.97 40.52 -9.17
N LEU A 10 -20.03 40.27 -7.88
CA LEU A 10 -19.05 39.45 -7.18
C LEU A 10 -19.27 37.98 -7.58
N VAL A 11 -18.49 37.51 -8.54
CA VAL A 11 -18.40 36.07 -8.84
C VAL A 11 -17.57 35.42 -7.73
N ASN A 12 -18.25 34.81 -6.76
CA ASN A 12 -17.60 33.93 -5.80
C ASN A 12 -17.13 32.69 -6.53
N PHE A 13 -15.85 32.61 -6.87
CA PHE A 13 -15.18 31.37 -7.23
C PHE A 13 -15.11 30.52 -5.94
N TRP A 14 -16.06 29.62 -5.79
CA TRP A 14 -15.89 28.49 -4.89
C TRP A 14 -14.80 27.62 -5.53
N ALA A 15 -13.59 27.69 -5.00
CA ALA A 15 -12.61 26.66 -5.24
C ALA A 15 -13.24 25.37 -4.75
N ALA A 16 -13.59 24.47 -5.66
CA ALA A 16 -14.01 23.13 -5.30
C ALA A 16 -12.78 22.49 -4.62
N ASN A 17 -12.80 22.41 -3.29
CA ASN A 17 -11.78 21.65 -2.57
C ASN A 17 -11.80 20.23 -3.14
N ALA A 18 -10.72 19.83 -3.80
CA ALA A 18 -10.60 18.50 -4.35
C ALA A 18 -10.65 17.49 -3.19
N GLN A 19 -11.80 16.84 -3.06
CA GLN A 19 -11.98 15.80 -2.05
C GLN A 19 -11.00 14.64 -2.32
N PRO A 20 -10.48 13.98 -1.26
CA PRO A 20 -9.71 12.76 -1.42
C PRO A 20 -10.41 11.75 -2.32
N ALA A 21 -9.64 10.94 -3.03
CA ALA A 21 -10.19 9.90 -3.89
C ALA A 21 -11.06 8.92 -3.10
N ASP A 22 -12.22 8.61 -3.62
CA ASP A 22 -13.12 7.59 -3.05
C ASP A 22 -12.57 6.19 -3.38
N HIS A 23 -12.26 5.40 -2.37
CA HIS A 23 -11.68 4.09 -2.53
C HIS A 23 -12.69 2.93 -2.52
N ARG A 24 -14.01 3.20 -2.44
CA ARG A 24 -15.06 2.15 -2.42
C ARG A 24 -14.97 1.22 -3.62
N GLN A 25 -14.76 1.76 -4.82
CA GLN A 25 -14.60 0.94 -6.03
C GLN A 25 -13.39 -0.02 -5.93
N TRP A 26 -12.33 0.38 -5.24
CA TRP A 26 -11.20 -0.49 -4.99
C TRP A 26 -11.55 -1.59 -3.98
N THR A 27 -12.29 -1.28 -2.95
CA THR A 27 -12.85 -2.25 -2.00
C THR A 27 -13.69 -3.30 -2.71
N ASP A 28 -14.57 -2.91 -3.65
CA ASP A 28 -15.38 -3.85 -4.42
C ASP A 28 -14.51 -4.83 -5.22
N VAL A 29 -13.47 -4.33 -5.90
CA VAL A 29 -12.52 -5.18 -6.63
C VAL A 29 -11.77 -6.12 -5.69
N LEU A 30 -11.32 -5.63 -4.54
CA LEU A 30 -10.59 -6.43 -3.56
C LEU A 30 -11.50 -7.53 -2.97
N GLN A 31 -12.75 -7.22 -2.65
CA GLN A 31 -13.70 -8.20 -2.12
C GLN A 31 -14.02 -9.32 -3.11
N GLU A 32 -14.06 -9.01 -4.40
CA GLU A 32 -14.35 -9.99 -5.45
C GLU A 32 -13.16 -10.91 -5.75
N TYR A 33 -11.91 -10.38 -5.71
CA TYR A 33 -10.74 -11.11 -6.23
C TYR A 33 -9.65 -11.38 -5.19
N VAL A 34 -9.77 -10.93 -3.95
CA VAL A 34 -8.78 -11.21 -2.89
C VAL A 34 -9.38 -12.12 -1.85
N LEU A 35 -8.75 -13.29 -1.68
CA LEU A 35 -9.17 -14.30 -0.72
C LEU A 35 -8.77 -13.88 0.72
N GLU A 36 -9.39 -14.48 1.74
CA GLU A 36 -9.11 -14.22 3.16
C GLU A 36 -7.62 -14.43 3.54
N ASN A 37 -6.93 -15.31 2.85
CA ASN A 37 -5.50 -15.54 3.05
C ASN A 37 -4.60 -14.51 2.37
N GLY A 38 -5.17 -13.53 1.64
CA GLY A 38 -4.48 -12.48 0.89
C GLY A 38 -3.98 -12.92 -0.50
N ALA A 39 -4.34 -14.12 -0.96
CA ALA A 39 -4.10 -14.55 -2.33
C ALA A 39 -5.04 -13.82 -3.30
N VAL A 40 -4.58 -13.61 -4.53
CA VAL A 40 -5.34 -12.89 -5.56
C VAL A 40 -5.76 -13.85 -6.66
N ASP A 41 -7.05 -13.87 -6.99
CA ASP A 41 -7.55 -14.56 -8.19
C ASP A 41 -7.22 -13.73 -9.44
N TYR A 42 -5.95 -13.81 -9.87
CA TYR A 42 -5.51 -13.11 -11.08
C TYR A 42 -6.23 -13.61 -12.33
N LYS A 43 -6.62 -14.88 -12.38
CA LYS A 43 -7.34 -15.45 -13.53
C LYS A 43 -8.76 -14.88 -13.64
N GLY A 44 -9.49 -14.81 -12.52
CA GLY A 44 -10.82 -14.19 -12.48
C GLY A 44 -10.74 -12.71 -12.83
N LEU A 45 -9.83 -11.98 -12.21
CA LEU A 45 -9.62 -10.55 -12.47
C LEU A 45 -9.12 -10.27 -13.91
N GLN A 46 -8.37 -11.20 -14.53
CA GLN A 46 -7.98 -11.11 -15.94
C GLN A 46 -9.18 -11.16 -16.88
N ASN A 47 -10.22 -11.90 -16.52
CA ASN A 47 -11.44 -12.01 -17.32
C ASN A 47 -12.39 -10.81 -17.14
N ASN A 48 -12.33 -10.12 -15.99
CA ASN A 48 -13.16 -8.94 -15.70
C ASN A 48 -12.33 -7.82 -15.07
N LYS A 49 -11.65 -7.04 -15.90
CA LYS A 49 -10.74 -5.95 -15.47
C LYS A 49 -11.44 -4.62 -15.27
N SER A 50 -12.71 -4.49 -15.62
CA SER A 50 -13.41 -3.20 -15.75
C SER A 50 -13.38 -2.39 -14.43
N GLY A 51 -13.61 -3.03 -13.28
CA GLY A 51 -13.56 -2.40 -11.97
C GLY A 51 -12.16 -1.85 -11.66
N LEU A 52 -11.12 -2.67 -11.84
CA LEU A 52 -9.73 -2.24 -11.66
C LEU A 52 -9.35 -1.10 -12.60
N GLU A 53 -9.68 -1.21 -13.89
CA GLU A 53 -9.34 -0.18 -14.88
C GLU A 53 -10.04 1.16 -14.59
N SER A 54 -11.27 1.12 -14.10
CA SER A 54 -12.02 2.32 -13.68
C SER A 54 -11.37 2.95 -12.46
N TYR A 55 -10.98 2.15 -11.45
CA TYR A 55 -10.30 2.65 -10.28
C TYR A 55 -8.93 3.26 -10.61
N LEU A 56 -8.15 2.63 -11.49
CA LEU A 56 -6.86 3.18 -11.94
C LEU A 56 -7.01 4.51 -12.69
N LYS A 57 -8.10 4.69 -13.44
CA LYS A 57 -8.44 5.98 -14.06
C LYS A 57 -8.80 7.03 -13.02
N LEU A 58 -9.58 6.64 -11.99
CA LEU A 58 -9.91 7.52 -10.87
C LEU A 58 -8.65 8.01 -10.16
N LEU A 59 -7.71 7.11 -9.82
CA LEU A 59 -6.43 7.48 -9.23
C LEU A 59 -5.64 8.44 -10.14
N SER A 60 -5.57 8.14 -11.43
CA SER A 60 -4.83 8.96 -12.40
C SER A 60 -5.39 10.38 -12.54
N ALA A 61 -6.68 10.56 -12.32
CA ALA A 61 -7.38 11.84 -12.45
C ALA A 61 -7.42 12.64 -11.13
N ASN A 62 -7.18 12.01 -9.99
CA ASN A 62 -7.32 12.61 -8.66
C ASN A 62 -6.05 12.39 -7.84
N ALA A 63 -4.94 12.94 -8.31
CA ALA A 63 -3.69 12.90 -7.56
C ALA A 63 -3.79 13.71 -6.25
N PRO A 64 -3.12 13.28 -5.17
CA PRO A 64 -3.08 14.05 -3.93
C PRO A 64 -2.50 15.44 -4.14
N ASN A 65 -3.10 16.44 -3.50
CA ASN A 65 -2.63 17.83 -3.47
C ASN A 65 -2.26 18.26 -2.03
N ASP A 66 -1.81 19.51 -1.86
CA ASP A 66 -1.35 20.02 -0.57
C ASP A 66 -2.46 20.16 0.47
N GLU A 67 -3.72 20.25 0.04
CA GLU A 67 -4.89 20.38 0.92
C GLU A 67 -5.30 19.06 1.59
N TRP A 68 -4.84 17.91 1.06
CA TRP A 68 -5.16 16.61 1.64
C TRP A 68 -4.38 16.38 2.94
N SER A 69 -5.04 15.74 3.91
CA SER A 69 -4.37 15.28 5.13
C SER A 69 -3.25 14.27 4.81
N ILE A 70 -2.29 14.14 5.71
CA ILE A 70 -1.19 13.15 5.56
C ILE A 70 -1.76 11.74 5.44
N ASP A 71 -2.81 11.42 6.19
CA ASP A 71 -3.43 10.09 6.16
C ASP A 71 -4.17 9.85 4.84
N ALA A 72 -4.86 10.84 4.30
CA ALA A 72 -5.48 10.73 2.97
C ALA A 72 -4.42 10.51 1.88
N LYS A 73 -3.31 11.25 1.91
CA LYS A 73 -2.18 11.05 1.01
C LYS A 73 -1.59 9.64 1.15
N LYS A 74 -1.37 9.18 2.38
CA LYS A 74 -0.81 7.86 2.66
C LYS A 74 -1.74 6.74 2.20
N ALA A 75 -3.04 6.81 2.52
CA ALA A 75 -4.04 5.84 2.08
C ALA A 75 -4.10 5.76 0.54
N TYR A 76 -4.15 6.91 -0.13
CA TYR A 76 -4.12 6.96 -1.60
C TYR A 76 -2.90 6.25 -2.18
N TRP A 77 -1.70 6.53 -1.68
CA TRP A 77 -0.47 5.95 -2.24
C TRP A 77 -0.31 4.46 -1.92
N ILE A 78 -0.79 3.98 -0.77
CA ILE A 78 -0.84 2.54 -0.47
C ILE A 78 -1.79 1.83 -1.44
N ASN A 79 -3.01 2.35 -1.63
CA ASN A 79 -3.98 1.79 -2.56
C ASN A 79 -3.47 1.85 -4.01
N ALA A 80 -2.84 2.95 -4.41
CA ALA A 80 -2.24 3.09 -5.74
C ALA A 80 -1.13 2.05 -5.97
N TYR A 81 -0.20 1.89 -5.03
CA TYR A 81 0.85 0.87 -5.12
C TYR A 81 0.26 -0.53 -5.35
N ASN A 82 -0.72 -0.90 -4.54
CA ASN A 82 -1.35 -2.22 -4.60
C ASN A 82 -2.13 -2.42 -5.92
N ALA A 83 -2.93 -1.45 -6.34
CA ALA A 83 -3.73 -1.54 -7.57
C ALA A 83 -2.84 -1.57 -8.83
N PHE A 84 -1.80 -0.72 -8.90
CA PHE A 84 -0.86 -0.73 -10.02
C PHE A 84 0.05 -1.97 -10.01
N THR A 85 0.38 -2.54 -8.85
CA THR A 85 1.06 -3.84 -8.79
C THR A 85 0.22 -4.94 -9.41
N ILE A 86 -1.08 -5.03 -9.06
CA ILE A 86 -2.00 -5.98 -9.68
C ILE A 86 -2.10 -5.72 -11.19
N GLN A 87 -2.24 -4.47 -11.64
CA GLN A 87 -2.25 -4.15 -13.08
C GLN A 87 -1.00 -4.66 -13.78
N LEU A 88 0.19 -4.47 -13.17
CA LEU A 88 1.46 -4.93 -13.75
C LEU A 88 1.47 -6.45 -13.91
N ILE A 89 1.01 -7.19 -12.89
CA ILE A 89 0.88 -8.64 -12.98
C ILE A 89 -0.09 -9.03 -14.10
N LEU A 90 -1.30 -8.48 -14.14
CA LEU A 90 -2.32 -8.80 -15.15
C LEU A 90 -1.87 -8.53 -16.58
N LYS A 91 -1.09 -7.49 -16.82
CA LYS A 91 -0.52 -7.21 -18.15
C LYS A 91 0.46 -8.27 -18.64
N ASN A 92 0.99 -9.07 -17.75
CA ASN A 92 2.01 -10.07 -18.03
C ASN A 92 1.59 -11.49 -17.62
N TYR A 93 0.34 -11.65 -17.17
CA TYR A 93 -0.19 -12.94 -16.72
C TYR A 93 -0.43 -13.89 -17.90
N PRO A 94 -0.12 -15.19 -17.76
CA PRO A 94 0.38 -15.87 -16.56
C PRO A 94 1.90 -15.72 -16.38
N LEU A 95 2.32 -15.56 -15.11
CA LEU A 95 3.73 -15.58 -14.69
C LEU A 95 3.87 -16.24 -13.32
N LYS A 96 5.07 -16.74 -13.00
CA LYS A 96 5.31 -17.43 -11.72
C LYS A 96 5.75 -16.47 -10.61
N SER A 97 6.26 -15.30 -10.98
CA SER A 97 6.83 -14.32 -10.07
C SER A 97 6.86 -12.94 -10.71
N ILE A 98 6.65 -11.88 -9.94
CA ILE A 98 6.91 -10.51 -10.41
C ILE A 98 8.37 -10.33 -10.88
N LYS A 99 9.30 -11.14 -10.36
CA LYS A 99 10.73 -11.12 -10.75
C LYS A 99 10.99 -11.69 -12.14
N ASP A 100 10.03 -12.34 -12.77
CA ASP A 100 10.15 -12.77 -14.17
C ASP A 100 10.12 -11.55 -15.11
N LEU A 101 9.65 -10.40 -14.62
CA LEU A 101 9.63 -9.15 -15.36
C LEU A 101 10.96 -8.41 -15.24
N LYS A 102 11.36 -7.73 -16.32
CA LYS A 102 12.57 -6.89 -16.31
C LYS A 102 12.33 -5.60 -15.53
N ARG A 103 13.02 -5.45 -14.39
CA ARG A 103 12.95 -4.25 -13.52
C ARG A 103 11.52 -3.83 -13.14
N PRO A 104 10.67 -4.72 -12.60
CA PRO A 104 9.24 -4.48 -12.44
C PRO A 104 8.92 -3.23 -11.59
N TRP A 105 9.67 -3.01 -10.52
CA TRP A 105 9.46 -1.86 -9.63
C TRP A 105 9.99 -0.53 -10.19
N GLY A 106 10.97 -0.58 -11.11
CA GLY A 106 11.58 0.61 -11.73
C GLY A 106 10.96 0.98 -13.09
N LEU A 107 9.95 0.24 -13.55
CA LEU A 107 9.27 0.53 -14.80
C LEU A 107 8.31 1.72 -14.63
N SER A 108 8.51 2.80 -15.37
CA SER A 108 7.64 4.00 -15.35
C SER A 108 6.41 3.78 -16.21
N PHE A 109 5.36 3.18 -15.64
CA PHE A 109 4.11 2.86 -16.34
C PHE A 109 2.86 3.47 -15.69
N ILE A 110 2.97 3.95 -14.47
CA ILE A 110 1.88 4.50 -13.66
C ILE A 110 1.67 5.95 -14.10
N LYS A 111 0.49 6.26 -14.63
CA LYS A 111 0.13 7.62 -15.04
C LYS A 111 -0.63 8.30 -13.91
N ILE A 112 -0.04 9.33 -13.30
CA ILE A 112 -0.66 10.16 -12.26
C ILE A 112 -0.17 11.59 -12.48
N ASP A 113 -1.06 12.57 -12.34
CA ASP A 113 -0.75 14.01 -12.47
C ASP A 113 0.00 14.37 -13.75
N GLY A 114 -0.45 13.83 -14.89
CA GLY A 114 0.16 14.07 -16.19
C GLY A 114 1.55 13.46 -16.41
N GLY A 115 2.17 12.93 -15.35
CA GLY A 115 3.48 12.28 -15.37
C GLY A 115 3.40 10.75 -15.49
N LYS A 116 4.59 10.13 -15.59
CA LYS A 116 4.74 8.68 -15.46
C LYS A 116 5.72 8.37 -14.34
N ILE A 117 5.28 7.58 -13.38
CA ILE A 117 6.09 7.13 -12.24
C ILE A 117 6.18 5.61 -12.18
N ALA A 118 7.06 5.10 -11.33
CA ALA A 118 7.28 3.69 -11.08
C ALA A 118 6.74 3.29 -9.69
N LEU A 119 6.59 1.99 -9.44
CA LEU A 119 6.29 1.49 -8.09
C LEU A 119 7.36 1.92 -7.07
N ASN A 120 8.64 1.91 -7.47
CA ASN A 120 9.74 2.41 -6.63
C ASN A 120 9.56 3.88 -6.22
N THR A 121 9.04 4.71 -7.11
CA THR A 121 8.76 6.13 -6.79
C THR A 121 7.71 6.23 -5.68
N ILE A 122 6.62 5.46 -5.79
CA ILE A 122 5.58 5.44 -4.75
C ILE A 122 6.16 4.97 -3.41
N GLU A 123 6.92 3.88 -3.42
CA GLU A 123 7.47 3.30 -2.20
C GLU A 123 8.59 4.15 -1.59
N HIS A 124 9.63 4.46 -2.38
CA HIS A 124 10.87 5.02 -1.83
C HIS A 124 10.89 6.54 -1.75
N GLU A 125 10.18 7.22 -2.65
CA GLU A 125 10.22 8.68 -2.74
C GLU A 125 8.99 9.34 -2.10
N ILE A 126 7.87 8.57 -1.94
CA ILE A 126 6.63 9.11 -1.39
C ILE A 126 6.29 8.48 -0.03
N LEU A 127 6.05 7.16 0.04
CA LEU A 127 5.55 6.53 1.27
C LEU A 127 6.60 6.44 2.38
N ARG A 128 7.82 5.99 2.07
CA ARG A 128 8.90 5.86 3.07
C ARG A 128 9.28 7.19 3.73
N PRO A 129 9.38 8.33 3.00
CA PRO A 129 9.61 9.64 3.62
C PRO A 129 8.51 10.11 4.58
N MET A 130 7.29 9.51 4.54
CA MET A 130 6.25 9.78 5.54
C MET A 130 6.55 9.19 6.93
N GLY A 131 7.63 8.38 7.06
CA GLY A 131 8.20 7.98 8.34
C GLY A 131 7.42 6.92 9.13
N ASP A 132 6.50 6.19 8.51
CA ASP A 132 5.70 5.15 9.16
C ASP A 132 6.14 3.76 8.66
N PRO A 133 6.88 2.96 9.46
CA PRO A 133 7.37 1.66 9.02
C PRO A 133 6.25 0.63 8.76
N ARG A 134 5.02 0.86 9.24
CA ARG A 134 3.89 -0.04 9.03
C ARG A 134 3.46 -0.12 7.56
N ILE A 135 3.85 0.86 6.72
CA ILE A 135 3.61 0.80 5.27
C ILE A 135 4.17 -0.48 4.65
N HIS A 136 5.27 -1.03 5.18
CA HIS A 136 5.88 -2.27 4.69
C HIS A 136 5.02 -3.51 4.92
N PHE A 137 3.95 -3.39 5.72
CA PHE A 137 2.94 -4.44 5.92
C PHE A 137 1.66 -4.16 5.13
N ALA A 138 1.55 -2.99 4.50
CA ALA A 138 0.38 -2.53 3.76
C ALA A 138 0.56 -2.59 2.23
N ILE A 139 1.79 -2.35 1.74
CA ILE A 139 2.10 -2.46 0.31
C ILE A 139 2.51 -3.89 -0.06
N VAL A 140 1.97 -4.42 -1.16
CA VAL A 140 2.11 -5.84 -1.54
C VAL A 140 2.73 -5.97 -2.92
N CYS A 141 3.87 -6.67 -2.98
CA CYS A 141 4.65 -6.87 -4.20
C CYS A 141 4.26 -8.15 -4.97
N ALA A 142 3.04 -8.63 -4.82
CA ALA A 142 2.51 -9.83 -5.49
C ALA A 142 3.31 -11.13 -5.23
N SER A 143 3.97 -11.29 -4.09
CA SER A 143 4.69 -12.52 -3.74
C SER A 143 4.10 -13.23 -2.52
N LYS A 144 4.23 -14.55 -2.44
CA LYS A 144 3.73 -15.38 -1.31
C LYS A 144 4.26 -14.95 0.05
N SER A 145 5.49 -14.43 0.12
CA SER A 145 6.07 -13.95 1.37
C SER A 145 5.80 -12.48 1.68
N CYS A 146 5.09 -11.75 0.80
CA CYS A 146 4.57 -10.42 1.11
C CYS A 146 3.56 -10.48 2.27
N PRO A 147 3.28 -9.35 2.92
CA PRO A 147 2.08 -9.21 3.72
C PRO A 147 0.82 -9.61 2.93
N LYS A 148 -0.22 -9.99 3.63
CA LYS A 148 -1.51 -10.26 3.00
C LYS A 148 -2.07 -8.99 2.38
N LEU A 149 -2.50 -9.06 1.14
CA LEU A 149 -3.33 -7.99 0.59
C LEU A 149 -4.68 -8.03 1.30
N LEU A 150 -5.12 -6.89 1.82
CA LEU A 150 -6.46 -6.78 2.41
C LEU A 150 -7.53 -6.87 1.32
N ASN A 151 -8.69 -7.40 1.66
CA ASN A 151 -9.86 -7.40 0.78
C ASN A 151 -10.72 -6.12 0.88
N TYR A 152 -10.13 -5.02 1.36
CA TYR A 152 -10.70 -3.68 1.41
C TYR A 152 -9.62 -2.62 1.29
N ALA A 153 -9.99 -1.44 0.85
CA ALA A 153 -9.09 -0.30 0.66
C ALA A 153 -8.63 0.30 2.00
N TYR A 154 -7.49 0.98 1.96
CA TYR A 154 -7.09 1.87 3.05
C TYR A 154 -7.84 3.18 2.93
N GLU A 155 -8.40 3.65 4.07
CA GLU A 155 -9.21 4.86 4.16
C GLU A 155 -8.59 5.84 5.15
N SER A 156 -8.63 7.13 4.84
CA SER A 156 -7.96 8.17 5.65
C SER A 156 -8.43 8.18 7.11
N GLU A 157 -9.72 7.99 7.33
CA GLU A 157 -10.37 8.07 8.65
C GLU A 157 -9.98 6.91 9.58
N THR A 158 -9.59 5.78 9.01
CA THR A 158 -9.27 4.54 9.75
C THR A 158 -7.85 4.07 9.52
N LEU A 159 -7.02 4.85 8.81
CA LEU A 159 -5.70 4.43 8.34
C LEU A 159 -4.80 3.93 9.47
N ASP A 160 -4.74 4.64 10.58
CA ASP A 160 -3.90 4.25 11.72
C ASP A 160 -4.30 2.88 12.28
N GLN A 161 -5.60 2.64 12.42
CA GLN A 161 -6.14 1.35 12.85
C GLN A 161 -5.87 0.23 11.83
N GLN A 162 -6.00 0.55 10.53
CA GLN A 162 -5.71 -0.41 9.46
C GLN A 162 -4.22 -0.78 9.41
N LEU A 163 -3.32 0.19 9.58
CA LEU A 163 -1.88 -0.04 9.64
C LEU A 163 -1.48 -0.88 10.85
N ASP A 164 -2.07 -0.62 12.02
CA ASP A 164 -1.88 -1.44 13.22
C ASP A 164 -2.40 -2.87 13.02
N HIS A 165 -3.54 -3.01 12.37
CA HIS A 165 -4.13 -4.31 12.06
C HIS A 165 -3.20 -5.14 11.17
N VAL A 166 -2.71 -4.59 10.05
CA VAL A 166 -1.81 -5.34 9.15
C VAL A 166 -0.45 -5.63 9.80
N ALA A 167 0.05 -4.74 10.67
CA ALA A 167 1.25 -5.01 11.46
C ALA A 167 1.07 -6.20 12.40
N LYS A 168 -0.05 -6.26 13.13
CA LYS A 168 -0.42 -7.41 13.97
C LYS A 168 -0.58 -8.69 13.17
N MET A 169 -1.31 -8.61 12.05
CA MET A 169 -1.48 -9.77 11.15
C MET A 169 -0.14 -10.29 10.65
N PHE A 170 0.72 -9.41 10.14
CA PHE A 170 1.99 -9.81 9.54
C PHE A 170 2.96 -10.39 10.56
N ILE A 171 3.14 -9.74 11.71
CA ILE A 171 4.11 -10.16 12.73
C ILE A 171 3.71 -11.51 13.34
N ASN A 172 2.42 -11.80 13.49
CA ASN A 172 1.93 -13.05 14.06
C ASN A 172 1.64 -14.14 13.01
N ASP A 173 1.89 -13.90 11.73
CA ASP A 173 1.70 -14.91 10.69
C ASP A 173 2.84 -15.95 10.71
N PRO A 174 2.55 -17.23 11.09
CA PRO A 174 3.57 -18.25 11.22
C PRO A 174 4.21 -18.65 9.88
N SER A 175 3.59 -18.31 8.76
CA SER A 175 4.18 -18.53 7.43
C SER A 175 5.24 -17.48 7.06
N ARG A 176 5.32 -16.39 7.80
CA ARG A 176 6.20 -15.23 7.56
C ARG A 176 7.17 -14.95 8.70
N ASN A 177 6.81 -15.36 9.92
CA ASN A 177 7.62 -15.16 11.11
C ASN A 177 7.47 -16.34 12.05
N SER A 178 8.56 -16.73 12.71
CA SER A 178 8.56 -17.75 13.77
C SER A 178 9.14 -17.09 15.03
N ILE A 179 8.28 -16.70 15.94
CA ILE A 179 8.61 -15.92 17.13
C ILE A 179 8.44 -16.76 18.38
N SER A 180 9.47 -16.72 19.24
CA SER A 180 9.46 -17.23 20.61
C SER A 180 9.96 -16.16 21.57
N GLN A 181 10.01 -16.44 22.87
CA GLN A 181 10.57 -15.50 23.83
C GLN A 181 12.07 -15.24 23.63
N SER A 182 12.84 -16.25 23.24
CA SER A 182 14.31 -16.17 23.14
C SER A 182 14.82 -16.06 21.69
N THR A 183 13.96 -16.31 20.69
CA THR A 183 14.35 -16.25 19.27
C THR A 183 13.22 -15.64 18.43
N ALA A 184 13.57 -14.85 17.45
CA ALA A 184 12.63 -14.35 16.44
C ALA A 184 13.23 -14.51 15.04
N LYS A 185 12.79 -15.55 14.32
CA LYS A 185 13.08 -15.71 12.89
C LYS A 185 12.02 -14.98 12.10
N ILE A 186 12.37 -13.82 11.55
CA ILE A 186 11.42 -12.88 10.97
C ILE A 186 11.61 -12.72 9.47
N SER A 187 10.62 -12.12 8.81
CA SER A 187 10.65 -11.86 7.37
C SER A 187 11.85 -11.01 6.96
N LYS A 188 12.38 -11.29 5.75
CA LYS A 188 13.44 -10.46 5.13
C LYS A 188 13.01 -9.01 4.88
N ILE A 189 11.75 -8.68 4.92
CA ILE A 189 11.26 -7.28 4.86
C ILE A 189 11.95 -6.44 5.94
N PHE A 190 12.03 -6.91 7.17
CA PHE A 190 12.74 -6.21 8.26
C PHE A 190 14.24 -6.01 7.98
N LYS A 191 14.87 -6.92 7.23
CA LYS A 191 16.27 -6.79 6.81
C LYS A 191 16.45 -5.77 5.69
N TRP A 192 15.60 -5.83 4.67
CA TRP A 192 15.70 -4.95 3.51
C TRP A 192 15.42 -3.49 3.85
N TYR A 193 14.44 -3.26 4.72
CA TYR A 193 14.00 -1.93 5.15
C TYR A 193 14.47 -1.56 6.56
N LYS A 194 15.61 -2.11 7.00
CA LYS A 194 16.15 -1.92 8.36
C LYS A 194 16.34 -0.46 8.78
N THR A 195 16.45 0.45 7.82
CA THR A 195 16.60 1.89 8.07
C THR A 195 15.30 2.56 8.48
N ASP A 196 14.17 1.96 8.17
CA ASP A 196 12.84 2.51 8.44
C ASP A 196 12.30 2.01 9.79
N PHE A 197 12.84 0.90 10.30
CA PHE A 197 12.50 0.37 11.62
C PHE A 197 13.42 0.92 12.72
N PRO A 198 12.94 0.97 13.99
CA PRO A 198 13.79 1.29 15.13
C PRO A 198 15.00 0.35 15.21
N LYS A 199 16.06 0.77 15.90
CA LYS A 199 17.30 -0.02 16.02
C LYS A 199 17.42 -0.67 17.40
N SER A 200 18.18 -1.76 17.47
CA SER A 200 18.58 -2.42 18.73
C SER A 200 17.37 -2.80 19.61
N GLU A 201 17.37 -2.45 20.89
CA GLU A 201 16.28 -2.77 21.83
C GLU A 201 14.94 -2.15 21.42
N ALA A 202 14.95 -0.97 20.80
CA ALA A 202 13.73 -0.33 20.28
C ALA A 202 13.09 -1.14 19.15
N PHE A 203 13.85 -1.95 18.39
CA PHE A 203 13.29 -2.85 17.40
C PHE A 203 12.51 -4.01 18.05
N ILE A 204 13.05 -4.59 19.11
CA ILE A 204 12.33 -5.62 19.90
C ILE A 204 11.07 -5.02 20.54
N ALA A 205 11.15 -3.79 21.06
CA ALA A 205 9.98 -3.08 21.56
C ALA A 205 8.91 -2.87 20.47
N PHE A 206 9.34 -2.46 19.27
CA PHE A 206 8.43 -2.34 18.11
C PHE A 206 7.74 -3.68 17.77
N LEU A 207 8.49 -4.79 17.70
CA LEU A 207 7.89 -6.11 17.47
C LEU A 207 6.90 -6.48 18.58
N ASN A 208 7.24 -6.19 19.83
CA ASN A 208 6.41 -6.48 21.00
C ASN A 208 5.12 -5.65 21.07
N ASN A 209 5.01 -4.52 20.36
CA ASN A 209 3.76 -3.78 20.26
C ASN A 209 2.69 -4.56 19.47
N TYR A 210 3.13 -5.46 18.59
CA TYR A 210 2.25 -6.20 17.68
C TYR A 210 2.24 -7.71 17.91
N SER A 211 3.33 -8.27 18.47
CA SER A 211 3.47 -9.72 18.70
C SER A 211 2.61 -10.20 19.85
N THR A 212 1.94 -11.35 19.67
CA THR A 212 1.23 -12.06 20.74
C THR A 212 2.19 -12.76 21.72
N ILE A 213 3.45 -12.99 21.31
CA ILE A 213 4.48 -13.59 22.12
C ILE A 213 5.46 -12.50 22.56
N LYS A 214 5.68 -12.35 23.88
CA LYS A 214 6.65 -11.41 24.43
C LYS A 214 8.07 -11.83 24.08
N ILE A 215 8.75 -11.06 23.25
CA ILE A 215 10.15 -11.27 22.86
C ILE A 215 11.04 -10.61 23.93
N LEU A 216 12.01 -11.36 24.46
CA LEU A 216 12.96 -10.85 25.46
C LEU A 216 14.01 -9.94 24.80
N ALA A 217 14.53 -8.96 25.55
CA ALA A 217 15.48 -7.97 25.05
C ALA A 217 16.77 -8.58 24.45
N LYS A 218 17.15 -9.78 24.92
CA LYS A 218 18.34 -10.52 24.42
C LYS A 218 17.98 -11.62 23.44
N ALA A 219 16.76 -11.63 22.88
CA ALA A 219 16.36 -12.63 21.89
C ALA A 219 17.23 -12.55 20.63
N GLU A 220 17.58 -13.72 20.12
CA GLU A 220 18.29 -13.83 18.84
C GLU A 220 17.35 -13.50 17.68
N ILE A 221 17.79 -12.62 16.80
CA ILE A 221 17.05 -12.23 15.60
C ILE A 221 17.70 -12.86 14.36
N ASP A 222 16.93 -13.63 13.60
CA ASP A 222 17.35 -14.22 12.32
C ASP A 222 16.26 -13.98 11.25
N TYR A 223 16.54 -14.31 9.99
CA TYR A 223 15.66 -14.02 8.86
C TYR A 223 15.27 -15.28 8.11
N LEU A 224 13.96 -15.46 7.91
CA LEU A 224 13.39 -16.55 7.12
C LEU A 224 13.71 -16.37 5.62
N ASN A 225 13.66 -17.49 4.88
CA ASN A 225 13.69 -17.43 3.43
C ASN A 225 12.45 -16.74 2.87
N TYR A 226 12.63 -16.01 1.78
CA TYR A 226 11.56 -15.26 1.13
C TYR A 226 11.17 -15.91 -0.19
N SER A 227 9.91 -16.28 -0.34
CA SER A 227 9.36 -16.84 -1.58
C SER A 227 8.85 -15.72 -2.47
N TRP A 228 9.39 -15.65 -3.67
CA TRP A 228 8.95 -14.72 -4.71
C TRP A 228 7.87 -15.30 -5.63
N ASN A 229 7.40 -16.53 -5.37
CA ASN A 229 6.27 -17.09 -6.11
C ASN A 229 5.07 -16.16 -6.01
N LEU A 230 4.29 -16.09 -7.08
CA LEU A 230 3.09 -15.24 -7.14
C LEU A 230 2.11 -15.61 -5.99
N ASN A 231 1.45 -14.62 -5.44
CA ASN A 231 0.45 -14.75 -4.36
C ASN A 231 -0.95 -15.08 -4.93
N GLU A 232 -1.04 -16.13 -5.72
CA GLU A 232 -2.31 -16.68 -6.24
C GLU A 232 -2.71 -17.95 -5.51
#